data_3aac84b5e8f273c66a8dbd114a7b4e70
#
_entry.id   3aac84b5e8f273c66a8dbd114a7b4e70
#
_cell.length_a   1.000
_cell.length_b   1.000
_cell.length_c   1.000
_cell.angle_alpha   90.00
_cell.angle_beta   90.00
_cell.angle_gamma   90.00
#
_symmetry.space_group_name_H-M   'P 1'
#
loop_
_entity.id
_entity.type
_entity.pdbx_description
1 polymer ?
#
loop_
_entity_poly.entity_id
_entity_poly.type
_entity_poly.pdbx_seq_one_letter_code
_entity_poly.pdbx_strand_id
1 'polypeptide(L)'
;EAVIVDDAFLLSVSEKSMLLEKMKLITTYGNVMFNSISYNSTSTESYIKSLYREKYGSESGTIFVIDMDNRNIWIHSNGAINRTINKAYAETITDNVYTYASDADYYICAMKVYEQEYTLLQGRKIAQPMKYISNALLAIVIAVVINYIIVRVYSSKRKASTKSLMNGLFEYRAFNNCNVVFTHQTKTYSPRESSSGGSS
;
A
#
# COMPACT_ATOMS: atom_id res chain seq x y z
N GLU A 1 23.28 12.91 25.85
CA GLU A 1 23.88 14.04 25.13
C GLU A 1 23.13 14.32 23.80
N ALA A 2 23.36 15.53 23.20
CA ALA A 2 22.86 15.88 21.87
C ALA A 2 24.05 16.23 20.97
N VAL A 3 24.18 15.57 19.82
CA VAL A 3 25.34 15.70 18.92
C VAL A 3 24.86 15.89 17.48
N ILE A 4 25.50 16.81 16.75
CA ILE A 4 25.29 17.02 15.31
C ILE A 4 26.59 16.74 14.58
N VAL A 5 26.58 15.79 13.64
CA VAL A 5 27.64 15.47 12.70
C VAL A 5 27.10 15.66 11.29
N ASP A 6 27.52 16.72 10.64
CA ASP A 6 26.97 17.14 9.34
C ASP A 6 28.10 17.13 8.29
N ASP A 7 28.51 15.93 7.87
CA ASP A 7 29.61 15.71 6.92
C ASP A 7 29.18 16.00 5.46
N ALA A 8 27.89 16.00 5.19
CA ALA A 8 27.35 16.38 3.90
C ALA A 8 27.07 17.90 3.76
N PHE A 9 27.36 18.69 4.82
CA PHE A 9 27.18 20.15 4.84
C PHE A 9 25.75 20.58 4.46
N LEU A 10 24.74 19.87 4.97
CA LEU A 10 23.34 20.12 4.65
C LEU A 10 22.74 21.28 5.45
N LEU A 11 23.34 21.64 6.59
CA LEU A 11 22.80 22.60 7.53
C LEU A 11 23.75 23.80 7.70
N SER A 12 23.21 25.00 7.71
CA SER A 12 23.93 26.21 8.10
C SER A 12 24.23 26.23 9.60
N VAL A 13 25.14 27.11 10.03
CA VAL A 13 25.50 27.25 11.44
C VAL A 13 24.30 27.63 12.32
N SER A 14 23.43 28.52 11.82
CA SER A 14 22.22 28.92 12.54
C SER A 14 21.23 27.75 12.67
N GLU A 15 21.03 26.98 11.62
CA GLU A 15 20.14 25.81 11.62
C GLU A 15 20.64 24.73 12.57
N LYS A 16 21.96 24.45 12.58
CA LYS A 16 22.57 23.54 13.56
C LYS A 16 22.29 23.97 15.01
N SER A 17 22.39 25.25 15.30
CA SER A 17 22.10 25.77 16.63
C SER A 17 20.64 25.56 17.03
N MET A 18 19.71 25.90 16.13
CA MET A 18 18.28 25.70 16.38
C MET A 18 17.90 24.22 16.50
N LEU A 19 18.48 23.37 15.65
CA LEU A 19 18.27 21.93 15.70
C LEU A 19 18.79 21.34 17.02
N LEU A 20 19.96 21.76 17.47
CA LEU A 20 20.55 21.32 18.73
C LEU A 20 19.66 21.66 19.93
N GLU A 21 19.08 22.85 19.97
CA GLU A 21 18.10 23.22 21.02
C GLU A 21 16.90 22.29 21.03
N LYS A 22 16.39 21.91 19.87
CA LYS A 22 15.30 20.95 19.77
C LYS A 22 15.71 19.55 20.26
N MET A 23 16.89 19.08 19.86
CA MET A 23 17.45 17.79 20.26
C MET A 23 17.67 17.70 21.77
N LYS A 24 18.09 18.81 22.42
CA LYS A 24 18.28 18.87 23.88
C LYS A 24 17.03 18.50 24.68
N LEU A 25 15.83 18.75 24.15
CA LEU A 25 14.58 18.36 24.80
C LEU A 25 14.44 16.85 24.96
N ILE A 26 15.06 16.09 24.07
CA ILE A 26 15.01 14.62 24.04
C ILE A 26 16.07 14.02 24.98
N THR A 27 17.12 14.77 25.33
CA THR A 27 18.25 14.24 26.12
C THR A 27 17.86 13.77 27.52
N THR A 28 16.68 14.17 28.03
CA THR A 28 16.12 13.64 29.29
C THR A 28 15.72 12.16 29.19
N TYR A 29 15.53 11.65 27.97
CA TYR A 29 15.15 10.27 27.68
C TYR A 29 16.34 9.41 27.20
N GLY A 30 17.38 10.02 26.67
CA GLY A 30 18.59 9.32 26.18
C GLY A 30 19.46 10.17 25.26
N ASN A 31 20.42 9.55 24.63
CA ASN A 31 21.33 10.21 23.69
C ASN A 31 20.63 10.50 22.36
N VAL A 32 20.97 11.64 21.74
CA VAL A 32 20.35 12.09 20.48
C VAL A 32 21.43 12.52 19.50
N MET A 33 21.38 12.03 18.28
CA MET A 33 22.33 12.40 17.26
C MET A 33 21.67 12.66 15.92
N PHE A 34 22.05 13.77 15.30
CA PHE A 34 21.84 14.01 13.87
C PHE A 34 23.15 13.69 13.12
N ASN A 35 23.02 12.94 12.03
CA ASN A 35 24.16 12.67 11.16
C ASN A 35 23.76 12.86 9.69
N SER A 36 24.62 13.51 8.91
CA SER A 36 24.51 13.54 7.45
C SER A 36 25.79 13.05 6.80
N ILE A 37 25.68 12.26 5.74
CA ILE A 37 26.84 11.69 5.03
C ILE A 37 26.71 11.87 3.53
N SER A 38 27.85 12.18 2.87
CA SER A 38 27.94 12.35 1.41
C SER A 38 28.27 11.06 0.69
N TYR A 39 28.92 10.11 1.37
CA TYR A 39 29.34 8.83 0.80
C TYR A 39 29.09 7.69 1.79
N ASN A 40 28.56 6.58 1.28
CA ASN A 40 28.29 5.38 2.06
C ASN A 40 28.42 4.13 1.19
N SER A 41 29.45 3.32 1.40
CA SER A 41 29.67 2.06 0.69
C SER A 41 28.79 0.90 1.14
N THR A 42 27.93 1.12 2.18
CA THR A 42 27.04 0.11 2.74
C THR A 42 25.59 0.57 2.69
N SER A 43 24.65 -0.25 3.16
CA SER A 43 23.28 0.22 3.32
C SER A 43 23.19 1.24 4.48
N THR A 44 22.28 2.22 4.35
CA THR A 44 22.02 3.21 5.40
C THR A 44 21.70 2.54 6.74
N GLU A 45 20.95 1.42 6.72
CA GLU A 45 20.62 0.65 7.92
C GLU A 45 21.86 0.07 8.60
N SER A 46 22.79 -0.50 7.83
CA SER A 46 24.04 -1.07 8.37
C SER A 46 24.93 0.02 8.92
N TYR A 47 25.04 1.14 8.20
CA TYR A 47 25.81 2.30 8.61
C TYR A 47 25.31 2.84 9.97
N ILE A 48 24.02 3.16 10.08
CA ILE A 48 23.48 3.77 11.29
C ILE A 48 23.59 2.86 12.52
N LYS A 49 23.42 1.53 12.34
CA LYS A 49 23.62 0.56 13.42
C LYS A 49 25.06 0.49 13.90
N SER A 50 26.00 0.57 12.98
CA SER A 50 27.43 0.59 13.31
C SER A 50 27.80 1.87 14.03
N LEU A 51 27.37 3.02 13.51
CA LEU A 51 27.56 4.34 14.10
C LEU A 51 26.97 4.42 15.51
N TYR A 52 25.74 3.90 15.69
CA TYR A 52 25.12 3.86 17.01
C TYR A 52 25.93 3.06 18.02
N ARG A 53 26.37 1.86 17.62
CA ARG A 53 27.14 0.95 18.47
C ARG A 53 28.48 1.54 18.84
N GLU A 54 29.16 2.21 17.90
CA GLU A 54 30.43 2.88 18.12
C GLU A 54 30.28 4.05 19.09
N LYS A 55 29.25 4.88 18.90
CA LYS A 55 29.07 6.11 19.65
C LYS A 55 28.47 5.91 21.04
N TYR A 56 27.46 5.05 21.14
CA TYR A 56 26.64 4.89 22.34
C TYR A 56 26.61 3.47 22.91
N GLY A 57 27.16 2.49 22.21
CA GLY A 57 27.12 1.09 22.65
C GLY A 57 25.69 0.57 22.83
N SER A 58 25.35 0.26 24.08
CA SER A 58 24.01 -0.22 24.46
C SER A 58 23.15 0.82 25.20
N GLU A 59 23.65 2.06 25.33
CA GLU A 59 22.91 3.12 26.00
C GLU A 59 21.61 3.46 25.28
N SER A 60 20.69 4.10 26.00
CA SER A 60 19.42 4.56 25.41
C SER A 60 19.65 5.81 24.54
N GLY A 61 19.13 5.80 23.33
CA GLY A 61 19.25 6.94 22.43
C GLY A 61 18.57 6.74 21.10
N THR A 62 18.62 7.79 20.27
CA THR A 62 18.12 7.83 18.90
C THR A 62 19.12 8.54 17.99
N ILE A 63 19.28 8.05 16.77
CA ILE A 63 20.04 8.69 15.70
C ILE A 63 19.14 8.86 14.47
N PHE A 64 19.13 10.05 13.90
CA PHE A 64 18.58 10.33 12.59
C PHE A 64 19.70 10.55 11.59
N VAL A 65 19.67 9.82 10.47
CA VAL A 65 20.68 9.93 9.40
C VAL A 65 20.03 10.38 8.10
N ILE A 66 20.68 11.33 7.42
CA ILE A 66 20.43 11.67 6.02
C ILE A 66 21.63 11.16 5.20
N ASP A 67 21.39 10.15 4.41
CA ASP A 67 22.38 9.51 3.54
C ASP A 67 22.19 10.00 2.10
N MET A 68 23.11 10.88 1.67
CA MET A 68 23.05 11.53 0.36
C MET A 68 23.45 10.58 -0.77
N ASP A 69 24.28 9.58 -0.48
CA ASP A 69 24.75 8.60 -1.47
C ASP A 69 23.64 7.61 -1.83
N ASN A 70 23.02 7.01 -0.82
CA ASN A 70 21.90 6.09 -1.00
C ASN A 70 20.54 6.80 -1.16
N ARG A 71 20.51 8.14 -1.06
CA ARG A 71 19.28 8.97 -1.09
C ARG A 71 18.22 8.46 -0.12
N ASN A 72 18.61 8.24 1.10
CA ASN A 72 17.77 7.64 2.12
C ASN A 72 17.84 8.42 3.44
N ILE A 73 16.75 8.40 4.17
CA ILE A 73 16.68 8.91 5.54
C ILE A 73 16.33 7.75 6.46
N TRP A 74 16.99 7.70 7.63
CA TRP A 74 16.81 6.58 8.54
C TRP A 74 16.85 7.02 9.99
N ILE A 75 16.00 6.40 10.82
CA ILE A 75 16.02 6.57 12.28
C ILE A 75 16.37 5.22 12.90
N HIS A 76 17.31 5.25 13.83
CA HIS A 76 17.63 4.10 14.67
C HIS A 76 17.58 4.50 16.13
N SER A 77 16.88 3.72 16.95
CA SER A 77 16.81 3.92 18.39
C SER A 77 17.12 2.64 19.15
N ASN A 78 17.63 2.78 20.37
CA ASN A 78 17.95 1.67 21.25
C ASN A 78 17.60 2.00 22.71
N GLY A 79 17.61 0.98 23.56
CA GLY A 79 17.36 1.12 25.00
C GLY A 79 15.93 1.55 25.33
N ALA A 80 15.78 2.44 26.30
CA ALA A 80 14.47 2.90 26.76
C ALA A 80 13.70 3.68 25.68
N ILE A 81 14.39 4.49 24.89
CA ILE A 81 13.77 5.26 23.77
C ILE A 81 13.13 4.32 22.76
N ASN A 82 13.73 3.17 22.43
CA ASN A 82 13.21 2.22 21.47
C ASN A 82 11.88 1.58 21.88
N ARG A 83 11.52 1.63 23.16
CA ARG A 83 10.19 1.18 23.60
C ARG A 83 9.07 2.08 23.08
N THR A 84 9.38 3.36 22.91
CA THR A 84 8.46 4.39 22.38
C THR A 84 8.67 4.61 20.89
N ILE A 85 9.90 4.88 20.47
CA ILE A 85 10.29 5.09 19.07
C ILE A 85 10.78 3.75 18.51
N ASN A 86 9.87 2.80 18.37
CA ASN A 86 10.16 1.50 17.77
C ASN A 86 10.21 1.61 16.24
N LYS A 87 10.54 0.51 15.56
CA LYS A 87 10.64 0.46 14.09
C LYS A 87 9.40 1.03 13.39
N ALA A 88 8.18 0.70 13.85
CA ALA A 88 6.95 1.17 13.22
C ALA A 88 6.75 2.70 13.36
N TYR A 89 7.16 3.28 14.49
CA TYR A 89 7.14 4.73 14.65
C TYR A 89 8.29 5.40 13.89
N ALA A 90 9.47 4.80 13.83
CA ALA A 90 10.58 5.31 13.01
C ALA A 90 10.17 5.39 11.53
N GLU A 91 9.55 4.34 10.98
CA GLU A 91 8.98 4.32 9.63
C GLU A 91 7.88 5.40 9.44
N THR A 92 6.98 5.53 10.42
CA THR A 92 5.94 6.58 10.36
C THR A 92 6.53 7.99 10.35
N ILE A 93 7.57 8.25 11.16
CA ILE A 93 8.23 9.56 11.21
C ILE A 93 8.95 9.83 9.88
N THR A 94 9.70 8.86 9.35
CA THR A 94 10.39 9.03 8.06
C THR A 94 9.41 9.25 6.92
N ASP A 95 8.27 8.55 6.87
CA ASP A 95 7.20 8.77 5.91
C ASP A 95 6.61 10.20 6.00
N ASN A 96 6.44 10.72 7.21
CA ASN A 96 5.90 12.06 7.44
C ASN A 96 6.84 13.17 6.99
N VAL A 97 8.16 12.93 6.94
CA VAL A 97 9.16 13.95 6.63
C VAL A 97 9.85 13.74 5.28
N TYR A 98 9.59 12.63 4.61
CA TYR A 98 10.22 12.24 3.34
C TYR A 98 10.15 13.35 2.27
N THR A 99 9.03 14.04 2.15
CA THR A 99 8.85 15.11 1.16
C THR A 99 9.83 16.27 1.38
N TYR A 100 10.10 16.66 2.63
CA TYR A 100 11.08 17.70 2.94
C TYR A 100 12.50 17.29 2.52
N ALA A 101 12.87 16.03 2.76
CA ALA A 101 14.17 15.50 2.32
C ALA A 101 14.27 15.47 0.79
N SER A 102 13.18 15.13 0.07
CA SER A 102 13.10 15.12 -1.39
C SER A 102 13.20 16.52 -2.00
N ASP A 103 12.65 17.51 -1.31
CA ASP A 103 12.68 18.93 -1.72
C ASP A 103 13.98 19.64 -1.30
N ALA A 104 14.96 18.88 -0.76
CA ALA A 104 16.23 19.37 -0.23
C ALA A 104 16.09 20.34 0.97
N ASP A 105 14.94 20.32 1.65
CA ASP A 105 14.72 21.09 2.89
C ASP A 105 15.12 20.27 4.12
N TYR A 106 16.43 20.01 4.21
CA TYR A 106 17.00 19.09 5.21
C TYR A 106 16.86 19.59 6.64
N TYR A 107 16.90 20.91 6.85
CA TYR A 107 16.69 21.48 8.16
C TYR A 107 15.28 21.22 8.68
N ILE A 108 14.26 21.53 7.90
CA ILE A 108 12.86 21.27 8.27
C ILE A 108 12.62 19.78 8.44
N CYS A 109 13.20 18.94 7.57
CA CYS A 109 13.16 17.49 7.70
C CYS A 109 13.66 17.05 9.10
N ALA A 110 14.86 17.45 9.50
CA ALA A 110 15.45 17.09 10.79
C ALA A 110 14.65 17.66 11.98
N MET A 111 14.24 18.92 11.89
CA MET A 111 13.39 19.55 12.92
C MET A 111 12.09 18.79 13.15
N LYS A 112 11.42 18.37 12.06
CA LYS A 112 10.18 17.59 12.12
C LYS A 112 10.38 16.19 12.66
N VAL A 113 11.52 15.56 12.40
CA VAL A 113 11.89 14.27 13.02
C VAL A 113 11.90 14.42 14.53
N TYR A 114 12.74 15.33 15.07
CA TYR A 114 12.89 15.48 16.52
C TYR A 114 11.65 16.07 17.21
N GLU A 115 10.83 16.85 16.50
CA GLU A 115 9.53 17.28 17.00
C GLU A 115 8.58 16.09 17.23
N GLN A 116 8.54 15.16 16.28
CA GLN A 116 7.69 13.97 16.37
C GLN A 116 8.23 12.98 17.41
N GLU A 117 9.56 12.76 17.46
CA GLU A 117 10.18 11.94 18.49
C GLU A 117 9.88 12.46 19.90
N TYR A 118 10.06 13.76 20.13
CA TYR A 118 9.76 14.39 21.41
C TYR A 118 8.25 14.26 21.76
N THR A 119 7.37 14.44 20.79
CA THR A 119 5.93 14.29 20.96
C THR A 119 5.56 12.88 21.43
N LEU A 120 6.16 11.86 20.82
CA LEU A 120 5.97 10.45 21.20
C LEU A 120 6.52 10.15 22.59
N LEU A 121 7.73 10.67 22.91
CA LEU A 121 8.35 10.48 24.23
C LEU A 121 7.56 11.12 25.36
N GLN A 122 6.78 12.17 25.06
CA GLN A 122 5.81 12.75 25.99
C GLN A 122 4.50 11.92 26.11
N GLY A 123 4.39 10.75 25.45
CA GLY A 123 3.19 9.91 25.45
C GLY A 123 2.06 10.43 24.55
N ARG A 124 2.32 11.46 23.72
CA ARG A 124 1.36 11.98 22.75
C ARG A 124 1.45 11.22 21.41
N LYS A 125 0.40 11.35 20.58
CA LYS A 125 0.33 10.70 19.28
C LYS A 125 0.80 11.64 18.17
N ILE A 126 1.42 11.08 17.13
CA ILE A 126 1.77 11.77 15.89
C ILE A 126 0.79 11.39 14.77
N ALA A 127 0.73 12.20 13.71
CA ALA A 127 -0.05 11.91 12.52
C ALA A 127 0.51 10.66 11.80
N GLN A 128 -0.38 9.84 11.21
CA GLN A 128 -0.03 8.62 10.48
C GLN A 128 -0.78 8.57 9.13
N PRO A 129 -0.54 9.53 8.22
CA PRO A 129 -1.32 9.67 6.98
C PRO A 129 -1.23 8.42 6.08
N MET A 130 -0.06 7.81 5.94
CA MET A 130 0.13 6.61 5.13
C MET A 130 -0.69 5.41 5.62
N LYS A 131 -0.88 5.30 6.93
CA LYS A 131 -1.71 4.25 7.52
C LYS A 131 -3.18 4.39 7.16
N TYR A 132 -3.69 5.62 7.09
CA TYR A 132 -5.07 5.89 6.67
C TYR A 132 -5.27 5.61 5.18
N ILE A 133 -4.31 5.98 4.35
CA ILE A 133 -4.33 5.71 2.89
C ILE A 133 -4.33 4.20 2.63
N SER A 134 -3.45 3.44 3.28
CA SER A 134 -3.37 1.98 3.14
C SER A 134 -4.66 1.30 3.59
N ASN A 135 -5.25 1.73 4.70
CA ASN A 135 -6.52 1.19 5.18
C ASN A 135 -7.69 1.51 4.23
N ALA A 136 -7.72 2.71 3.65
CA ALA A 136 -8.73 3.08 2.66
C ALA A 136 -8.62 2.23 1.39
N LEU A 137 -7.41 2.03 0.86
CA LEU A 137 -7.17 1.16 -0.29
C LEU A 137 -7.60 -0.28 -0.01
N LEU A 138 -7.23 -0.83 1.15
CA LEU A 138 -7.64 -2.16 1.57
C LEU A 138 -9.16 -2.29 1.65
N ALA A 139 -9.85 -1.29 2.20
CA ALA A 139 -11.32 -1.27 2.27
C ALA A 139 -11.97 -1.29 0.88
N ILE A 140 -11.41 -0.55 -0.09
CA ILE A 140 -11.87 -0.57 -1.49
C ILE A 140 -11.70 -1.96 -2.10
N VAL A 141 -10.53 -2.59 -1.93
CA VAL A 141 -10.28 -3.95 -2.45
C VAL A 141 -11.26 -4.95 -1.87
N ILE A 142 -11.49 -4.92 -0.56
CA ILE A 142 -12.47 -5.80 0.12
C ILE A 142 -13.88 -5.56 -0.43
N ALA A 143 -14.29 -4.31 -0.60
CA ALA A 143 -15.61 -3.96 -1.15
C ALA A 143 -15.81 -4.51 -2.57
N VAL A 144 -14.80 -4.42 -3.43
CA VAL A 144 -14.83 -4.98 -4.80
C VAL A 144 -14.94 -6.51 -4.77
N VAL A 145 -14.17 -7.19 -3.91
CA VAL A 145 -14.23 -8.65 -3.76
C VAL A 145 -15.62 -9.11 -3.28
N ILE A 146 -16.16 -8.45 -2.26
CA ILE A 146 -17.51 -8.76 -1.74
C ILE A 146 -18.56 -8.56 -2.85
N ASN A 147 -18.49 -7.42 -3.56
CA ASN A 147 -19.42 -7.15 -4.68
C ASN A 147 -19.33 -8.24 -5.76
N TYR A 148 -18.12 -8.63 -6.14
CA TYR A 148 -17.91 -9.71 -7.10
C TYR A 148 -18.55 -11.04 -6.65
N ILE A 149 -18.36 -11.42 -5.38
CA ILE A 149 -18.95 -12.63 -4.80
C ILE A 149 -20.49 -12.56 -4.85
N ILE A 150 -21.06 -11.41 -4.44
CA ILE A 150 -22.52 -11.20 -4.46
C ILE A 150 -23.06 -11.37 -5.89
N VAL A 151 -22.46 -10.67 -6.85
CA VAL A 151 -22.89 -10.76 -8.26
C VAL A 151 -22.80 -12.18 -8.79
N ARG A 152 -21.73 -12.91 -8.47
CA ARG A 152 -21.54 -14.30 -8.89
C ARG A 152 -22.61 -15.23 -8.30
N VAL A 153 -22.92 -15.08 -7.02
CA VAL A 153 -23.95 -15.87 -6.33
C VAL A 153 -25.34 -15.59 -6.88
N TYR A 154 -25.69 -14.31 -7.09
CA TYR A 154 -26.99 -13.95 -7.69
C TYR A 154 -27.11 -14.39 -9.15
N SER A 155 -26.06 -14.26 -9.95
CA SER A 155 -26.02 -14.72 -11.34
C SER A 155 -26.19 -16.25 -11.43
N SER A 156 -25.57 -17.01 -10.53
CA SER A 156 -25.72 -18.47 -10.46
C SER A 156 -27.15 -18.89 -10.12
N LYS A 157 -27.78 -18.20 -9.17
CA LYS A 157 -29.19 -18.46 -8.81
C LYS A 157 -30.16 -18.17 -9.97
N ARG A 158 -29.94 -17.11 -10.74
CA ARG A 158 -30.79 -16.79 -11.92
C ARG A 158 -30.67 -17.85 -13.00
N LYS A 159 -29.49 -18.41 -13.26
CA LYS A 159 -29.33 -19.51 -14.23
C LYS A 159 -30.05 -20.79 -13.81
N ALA A 160 -30.05 -21.14 -12.52
CA ALA A 160 -30.78 -22.27 -11.98
C ALA A 160 -32.28 -22.08 -12.08
N SER A 161 -32.79 -20.86 -11.82
CA SER A 161 -34.24 -20.53 -11.97
C SER A 161 -34.70 -20.63 -13.42
N THR A 162 -33.92 -20.18 -14.40
CA THR A 162 -34.28 -20.30 -15.83
C THR A 162 -34.33 -21.76 -16.28
N LYS A 163 -33.41 -22.60 -15.81
CA LYS A 163 -33.41 -24.04 -16.10
C LYS A 163 -34.63 -24.76 -15.46
N SER A 164 -34.99 -24.36 -14.25
CA SER A 164 -36.17 -24.87 -13.54
C SER A 164 -37.49 -24.46 -14.24
N LEU A 165 -37.56 -23.22 -14.71
CA LEU A 165 -38.73 -22.74 -15.50
C LEU A 165 -38.86 -23.46 -16.84
N MET A 166 -37.76 -23.72 -17.54
CA MET A 166 -37.76 -24.50 -18.79
C MET A 166 -38.22 -25.93 -18.55
N ASN A 167 -37.73 -26.60 -17.53
CA ASN A 167 -38.18 -27.96 -17.19
C ASN A 167 -39.64 -27.99 -16.80
N GLY A 168 -40.13 -27.04 -16.04
CA GLY A 168 -41.58 -26.92 -15.71
C GLY A 168 -42.46 -26.70 -16.94
N LEU A 169 -41.97 -25.90 -17.92
CA LEU A 169 -42.67 -25.69 -19.18
C LEU A 169 -42.70 -26.96 -20.07
N PHE A 170 -41.65 -27.78 -20.02
CA PHE A 170 -41.62 -29.07 -20.72
C PHE A 170 -42.52 -30.11 -20.04
N GLU A 171 -42.57 -30.17 -18.71
CA GLU A 171 -43.50 -31.05 -17.96
C GLU A 171 -44.97 -30.66 -18.18
N TYR A 172 -45.29 -29.38 -18.26
CA TYR A 172 -46.66 -28.91 -18.53
C TYR A 172 -47.12 -29.14 -19.99
N ARG A 173 -46.20 -29.43 -20.92
CA ARG A 173 -46.45 -29.82 -22.29
C ARG A 173 -46.34 -31.33 -22.54
N ALA A 174 -46.40 -32.14 -21.51
CA ALA A 174 -46.67 -33.55 -21.66
C ALA A 174 -48.17 -33.67 -22.09
N PHE A 175 -48.38 -33.70 -23.39
CA PHE A 175 -49.70 -33.86 -23.97
C PHE A 175 -50.24 -35.25 -23.59
N ASN A 176 -51.10 -35.32 -22.61
CA ASN A 176 -51.92 -36.48 -22.37
C ASN A 176 -53.00 -36.55 -23.48
N ASN A 177 -52.94 -37.53 -24.32
CA ASN A 177 -53.83 -37.79 -25.43
C ASN A 177 -53.84 -36.76 -26.57
N CYS A 178 -52.76 -36.67 -27.32
CA CYS A 178 -52.76 -36.02 -28.62
C CYS A 178 -53.37 -37.02 -29.70
N ASN A 179 -54.65 -36.92 -29.99
CA ASN A 179 -55.16 -37.44 -31.23
C ASN A 179 -54.68 -36.50 -32.36
N VAL A 180 -53.69 -36.94 -33.12
CA VAL A 180 -53.25 -36.23 -34.32
C VAL A 180 -54.25 -36.58 -35.45
N VAL A 181 -55.18 -35.66 -35.73
CA VAL A 181 -56.06 -35.77 -36.91
C VAL A 181 -55.33 -35.06 -38.05
N PHE A 182 -55.04 -35.84 -39.09
CA PHE A 182 -54.49 -35.28 -40.34
C PHE A 182 -55.64 -34.51 -41.04
N THR A 183 -55.57 -33.19 -41.06
CA THR A 183 -56.57 -32.33 -41.66
C THR A 183 -56.34 -32.08 -43.14
N HIS A 184 -55.12 -32.14 -43.63
CA HIS A 184 -54.87 -32.06 -45.09
C HIS A 184 -53.43 -32.52 -45.41
N GLN A 185 -53.22 -32.95 -46.62
CA GLN A 185 -51.91 -33.30 -47.18
C GLN A 185 -51.67 -32.39 -48.37
N THR A 186 -50.56 -31.60 -48.33
CA THR A 186 -50.14 -30.78 -49.43
C THR A 186 -49.16 -31.60 -50.29
N LYS A 187 -49.51 -31.89 -51.53
CA LYS A 187 -48.61 -32.46 -52.53
C LYS A 187 -47.96 -31.32 -53.32
N THR A 188 -46.67 -31.15 -53.20
CA THR A 188 -45.92 -30.28 -54.08
C THR A 188 -45.50 -31.01 -55.33
N TYR A 189 -45.99 -30.53 -56.50
CA TYR A 189 -45.60 -31.06 -57.78
C TYR A 189 -44.29 -30.39 -58.22
N SER A 190 -43.23 -31.17 -58.41
CA SER A 190 -42.00 -30.72 -59.05
C SER A 190 -42.03 -31.21 -60.52
N PRO A 191 -42.13 -30.30 -61.49
CA PRO A 191 -42.06 -30.74 -62.91
C PRO A 191 -40.62 -31.22 -63.21
N ARG A 192 -40.54 -32.37 -63.84
CA ARG A 192 -39.32 -32.88 -64.42
C ARG A 192 -38.93 -32.03 -65.63
N GLU A 193 -37.78 -31.42 -65.59
CA GLU A 193 -37.19 -30.77 -66.74
C GLU A 193 -36.99 -31.86 -67.84
N SER A 194 -37.69 -31.67 -69.00
CA SER A 194 -37.47 -32.49 -70.18
C SER A 194 -36.16 -32.11 -70.82
N SER A 195 -35.15 -32.96 -70.74
CA SER A 195 -33.96 -32.81 -71.54
C SER A 195 -34.31 -33.06 -73.01
N SER A 196 -34.46 -31.99 -73.78
CA SER A 196 -34.52 -32.08 -75.24
C SER A 196 -33.07 -32.35 -75.74
N GLY A 197 -32.79 -33.63 -76.12
CA GLY A 197 -31.66 -33.98 -76.92
C GLY A 197 -31.86 -33.44 -78.35
N GLY A 198 -31.01 -32.50 -78.74
CA GLY A 198 -30.85 -32.08 -80.14
C GLY A 198 -29.64 -32.76 -80.70
N SER A 199 -29.80 -33.70 -81.54
CA SER A 199 -28.79 -34.22 -82.47
C SER A 199 -28.78 -33.36 -83.75
N SER A 200 -27.60 -32.85 -84.12
CA SER A 200 -27.08 -32.77 -85.48
C SER A 200 -25.67 -32.25 -85.44
#